data_e06b6b0061395013b48cc7f90c17a52c
#
_entry.id   e06b6b0061395013b48cc7f90c17a52c
#
_cell.length_a   1.000
_cell.length_b   1.000
_cell.length_c   1.000
_cell.angle_alpha   90.00
_cell.angle_beta   90.00
_cell.angle_gamma   90.00
#
_symmetry.space_group_name_H-M   'P 1'
#
loop_
_entity.id
_entity.type
_entity.pdbx_description
1 polymer ?
#
loop_
_entity_poly.entity_id
_entity_poly.type
_entity_poly.pdbx_seq_one_letter_code
_entity_poly.pdbx_strand_id
1 'polypeptide(L)'
;GFRGIGGGAFLFIVRIHSCFCSAVTCKELVFVDSLRLVYRYYYFGVLMSKEIKQRIAEEAKALGFHSLGVTAVPVNLRREYYEQWIANKKHGTMTWMERSNNRRLHPENLIPEREAKSIIVLALNYYQADPDRKYRIAKYALGDDYHNFMLRRIKRLCRILRDDYGGDQRPYVDTGPLLEKPIAEAAGVGWQGKSTILVEPKRGTWSFLANIVTTLELPTDKQEKDRCGSCTRCIDVCPTRAITAPYQLDASKCISYLTIEHDGAIPVQYREAIGDRLYGCDDCLDVCPWNKWAIPTEEAKFKPRELPTLVEMLAWDEASFTERLQGSPIRRLKLRRFQRNLCVVLGNVGTVADLPALELVSSGEDEMVAEHASWAIEKIKGRD
;
A
#
# COMPACT_ATOMS: atom_id res chain seq x y z
N GLY A 1 -60.81 42.60 -21.64
CA GLY A 1 -61.39 41.31 -21.33
C GLY A 1 -60.30 40.33 -20.93
N PHE A 2 -60.13 40.04 -19.67
CA PHE A 2 -59.28 38.98 -19.17
C PHE A 2 -59.98 37.64 -19.32
N ARG A 3 -59.25 36.64 -19.88
CA ARG A 3 -59.62 35.23 -19.70
C ARG A 3 -58.36 34.45 -19.35
N GLY A 4 -58.47 33.59 -18.33
CA GLY A 4 -57.45 32.87 -17.64
C GLY A 4 -56.78 31.77 -18.46
N ILE A 5 -55.59 31.43 -18.00
CA ILE A 5 -54.81 30.32 -18.50
C ILE A 5 -54.69 29.28 -17.39
N GLY A 6 -55.17 28.07 -17.71
CA GLY A 6 -55.21 26.95 -16.80
C GLY A 6 -53.83 26.38 -16.48
N GLY A 7 -53.65 25.98 -15.26
CA GLY A 7 -52.45 25.30 -14.78
C GLY A 7 -52.40 23.85 -15.25
N GLY A 8 -51.39 23.51 -16.00
CA GLY A 8 -51.04 22.13 -16.32
C GLY A 8 -50.12 21.56 -15.28
N ALA A 9 -50.64 20.67 -14.44
CA ALA A 9 -49.81 19.86 -13.55
C ALA A 9 -49.06 18.77 -14.36
N PHE A 10 -47.75 18.85 -14.43
CA PHE A 10 -46.92 17.76 -14.97
C PHE A 10 -46.84 16.65 -13.93
N LEU A 11 -47.48 15.54 -14.25
CA LEU A 11 -47.42 14.29 -13.48
C LEU A 11 -46.14 13.55 -13.87
N PHE A 12 -45.08 13.62 -13.05
CA PHE A 12 -43.92 12.71 -13.19
C PHE A 12 -44.27 11.40 -12.47
N ILE A 13 -44.54 10.36 -13.23
CA ILE A 13 -44.66 8.99 -12.73
C ILE A 13 -43.24 8.44 -12.53
N VAL A 14 -42.76 8.46 -11.29
CA VAL A 14 -41.53 7.72 -10.92
C VAL A 14 -41.97 6.29 -10.63
N ARG A 15 -41.60 5.37 -11.51
CA ARG A 15 -41.74 3.92 -11.28
C ARG A 15 -40.71 3.50 -10.19
N ILE A 16 -41.19 3.30 -8.97
CA ILE A 16 -40.42 2.72 -7.89
C ILE A 16 -40.42 1.19 -8.08
N HIS A 17 -39.29 0.62 -8.41
CA HIS A 17 -39.11 -0.84 -8.36
C HIS A 17 -39.01 -1.24 -6.87
N SER A 18 -39.89 -2.15 -6.51
CA SER A 18 -40.03 -2.73 -5.17
C SER A 18 -38.72 -3.35 -4.70
N CYS A 19 -38.15 -2.78 -3.63
CA CYS A 19 -37.19 -3.47 -2.82
C CYS A 19 -37.90 -3.92 -1.53
N PHE A 20 -37.85 -5.20 -1.25
CA PHE A 20 -38.45 -5.86 -0.10
C PHE A 20 -37.90 -5.24 1.20
N CYS A 21 -38.76 -4.64 1.99
CA CYS A 21 -38.55 -4.40 3.40
C CYS A 21 -39.78 -4.93 4.14
N SER A 22 -39.62 -6.09 4.75
CA SER A 22 -40.62 -6.68 5.63
C SER A 22 -40.66 -5.87 6.93
N ALA A 23 -41.90 -5.44 7.30
CA ALA A 23 -42.28 -4.85 8.56
C ALA A 23 -42.11 -3.33 8.73
N VAL A 24 -42.97 -2.55 8.01
CA VAL A 24 -43.68 -1.41 8.60
C VAL A 24 -44.97 -1.23 7.80
N THR A 25 -46.10 -1.38 8.46
CA THR A 25 -47.45 -1.15 7.91
C THR A 25 -47.62 0.32 7.52
N CYS A 26 -47.70 0.57 6.24
CA CYS A 26 -48.03 1.88 5.68
C CYS A 26 -49.53 2.13 5.81
N LYS A 27 -49.96 2.81 6.85
CA LYS A 27 -51.26 3.48 6.93
C LYS A 27 -51.03 4.88 7.44
N GLU A 28 -51.11 5.81 6.53
CA GLU A 28 -51.37 7.24 6.57
C GLU A 28 -50.47 8.01 5.58
N LEU A 29 -50.88 7.99 4.31
CA LEU A 29 -50.37 8.94 3.32
C LEU A 29 -51.16 10.25 3.50
N VAL A 30 -50.66 11.12 4.35
CA VAL A 30 -51.03 12.54 4.35
C VAL A 30 -50.23 13.19 3.22
N PHE A 31 -50.95 13.87 2.31
CA PHE A 31 -50.35 14.70 1.28
C PHE A 31 -49.52 15.80 1.93
N VAL A 32 -48.22 15.60 1.99
CA VAL A 32 -47.25 16.60 2.44
C VAL A 32 -46.40 16.97 1.23
N ASP A 33 -46.36 18.28 0.99
CA ASP A 33 -45.54 19.00 0.02
C ASP A 33 -44.33 18.19 -0.51
N SER A 34 -44.31 17.94 -1.83
CA SER A 34 -43.32 17.06 -2.48
C SER A 34 -41.84 17.41 -2.15
N LEU A 35 -41.55 18.66 -1.86
CA LEU A 35 -40.26 19.15 -1.40
C LEU A 35 -39.90 18.64 0.03
N ARG A 36 -40.89 18.53 0.94
CA ARG A 36 -40.63 17.99 2.29
C ARG A 36 -40.40 16.49 2.28
N LEU A 37 -41.01 15.74 1.37
CA LEU A 37 -40.80 14.30 1.23
C LEU A 37 -39.39 14.02 0.72
N VAL A 38 -38.93 14.71 -0.35
CA VAL A 38 -37.58 14.59 -0.91
C VAL A 38 -36.53 14.98 0.14
N TYR A 39 -36.76 16.06 0.91
CA TYR A 39 -35.86 16.48 1.97
C TYR A 39 -35.77 15.46 3.11
N ARG A 40 -36.88 14.80 3.46
CA ARG A 40 -36.93 13.77 4.51
C ARG A 40 -36.23 12.46 4.07
N TYR A 41 -36.42 12.03 2.80
CA TYR A 41 -35.69 10.88 2.25
C TYR A 41 -34.19 11.14 2.11
N TYR A 42 -33.81 12.33 1.67
CA TYR A 42 -32.41 12.74 1.58
C TYR A 42 -31.75 12.81 2.96
N TYR A 43 -32.41 13.42 3.93
CA TYR A 43 -31.93 13.56 5.31
C TYR A 43 -31.82 12.19 6.01
N PHE A 44 -32.77 11.30 5.81
CA PHE A 44 -32.74 9.94 6.34
C PHE A 44 -31.62 9.10 5.68
N GLY A 45 -31.44 9.21 4.37
CA GLY A 45 -30.33 8.57 3.64
C GLY A 45 -28.96 9.05 4.12
N VAL A 46 -28.77 10.35 4.37
CA VAL A 46 -27.54 10.92 4.89
C VAL A 46 -27.27 10.48 6.34
N LEU A 47 -28.28 10.36 7.18
CA LEU A 47 -28.14 9.86 8.54
C LEU A 47 -27.75 8.38 8.53
N MET A 48 -28.43 7.55 7.78
CA MET A 48 -28.09 6.13 7.63
C MET A 48 -26.65 5.95 7.14
N SER A 49 -26.21 6.72 6.13
CA SER A 49 -24.87 6.57 5.59
C SER A 49 -23.77 7.00 6.59
N LYS A 50 -24.05 7.95 7.49
CA LYS A 50 -23.14 8.30 8.60
C LYS A 50 -23.05 7.19 9.65
N GLU A 51 -24.18 6.59 10.01
CA GLU A 51 -24.25 5.47 10.94
C GLU A 51 -23.47 4.25 10.38
N ILE A 52 -23.64 3.95 9.09
CA ILE A 52 -22.87 2.92 8.40
C ILE A 52 -21.38 3.19 8.51
N LYS A 53 -20.93 4.41 8.20
CA LYS A 53 -19.52 4.77 8.28
C LYS A 53 -18.97 4.67 9.70
N GLN A 54 -19.72 5.09 10.71
CA GLN A 54 -19.34 4.95 12.10
C GLN A 54 -19.18 3.47 12.49
N ARG A 55 -20.13 2.62 12.11
CA ARG A 55 -20.07 1.18 12.34
C ARG A 55 -18.84 0.56 11.67
N ILE A 56 -18.54 0.93 10.42
CA ILE A 56 -17.34 0.49 9.72
C ILE A 56 -16.08 0.88 10.50
N ALA A 57 -16.03 2.10 11.04
CA ALA A 57 -14.86 2.57 11.79
C ALA A 57 -14.66 1.80 13.10
N GLU A 58 -15.75 1.47 13.80
CA GLU A 58 -15.71 0.66 15.02
C GLU A 58 -15.22 -0.77 14.73
N GLU A 59 -15.76 -1.42 13.71
CA GLU A 59 -15.32 -2.76 13.28
C GLU A 59 -13.87 -2.78 12.79
N ALA A 60 -13.46 -1.76 12.01
CA ALA A 60 -12.09 -1.61 11.55
C ALA A 60 -11.12 -1.47 12.73
N LYS A 61 -11.48 -0.66 13.74
CA LYS A 61 -10.70 -0.50 14.97
C LYS A 61 -10.59 -1.82 15.74
N ALA A 62 -11.69 -2.57 15.89
CA ALA A 62 -11.70 -3.89 16.52
C ALA A 62 -10.83 -4.91 15.78
N LEU A 63 -10.63 -4.72 14.46
CA LEU A 63 -9.71 -5.50 13.62
C LEU A 63 -8.27 -4.99 13.64
N GLY A 64 -7.95 -3.97 14.45
CA GLY A 64 -6.62 -3.43 14.65
C GLY A 64 -6.21 -2.30 13.69
N PHE A 65 -7.08 -1.88 12.78
CA PHE A 65 -6.79 -0.70 11.94
C PHE A 65 -6.90 0.58 12.78
N HIS A 66 -5.91 1.45 12.66
CA HIS A 66 -5.87 2.69 13.45
C HIS A 66 -6.48 3.89 12.73
N SER A 67 -6.62 3.82 11.42
CA SER A 67 -7.17 4.88 10.59
C SER A 67 -8.13 4.32 9.54
N LEU A 68 -9.17 5.10 9.24
CA LEU A 68 -10.15 4.85 8.20
C LEU A 68 -10.46 6.15 7.48
N GLY A 69 -10.55 6.08 6.16
CA GLY A 69 -11.03 7.17 5.33
C GLY A 69 -11.89 6.64 4.19
N VAL A 70 -12.75 7.48 3.64
CA VAL A 70 -13.63 7.14 2.53
C VAL A 70 -13.50 8.18 1.43
N THR A 71 -13.36 7.73 0.19
CA THR A 71 -13.45 8.59 -1.00
C THR A 71 -14.49 8.05 -1.97
N ALA A 72 -15.11 8.95 -2.74
CA ALA A 72 -15.96 8.56 -3.85
C ALA A 72 -15.13 8.14 -5.06
N VAL A 73 -15.74 7.44 -6.02
CA VAL A 73 -15.18 7.21 -7.35
C VAL A 73 -16.03 7.93 -8.40
N PRO A 74 -15.43 8.41 -9.50
CA PRO A 74 -14.00 8.38 -9.81
C PRO A 74 -13.16 9.26 -8.88
N VAL A 75 -11.90 8.89 -8.68
CA VAL A 75 -10.95 9.58 -7.80
C VAL A 75 -9.78 10.15 -8.60
N ASN A 76 -9.25 11.31 -8.19
CA ASN A 76 -8.04 11.85 -8.80
C ASN A 76 -6.82 10.99 -8.41
N LEU A 77 -6.31 10.24 -9.37
CA LEU A 77 -5.21 9.29 -9.20
C LEU A 77 -3.86 9.83 -9.70
N ARG A 78 -3.73 11.13 -9.92
CA ARG A 78 -2.54 11.71 -10.57
C ARG A 78 -2.22 10.98 -11.90
N ARG A 79 -3.26 10.75 -12.70
CA ARG A 79 -3.25 9.94 -13.93
C ARG A 79 -2.08 10.28 -14.85
N GLU A 80 -1.94 11.55 -15.22
CA GLU A 80 -0.89 12.02 -16.15
C GLU A 80 0.51 11.66 -15.67
N TYR A 81 0.78 11.83 -14.37
CA TYR A 81 2.05 11.44 -13.77
C TYR A 81 2.29 9.93 -13.90
N TYR A 82 1.28 9.12 -13.60
CA TYR A 82 1.42 7.67 -13.66
C TYR A 82 1.64 7.18 -15.11
N GLU A 83 0.91 7.71 -16.07
CA GLU A 83 1.05 7.38 -17.49
C GLU A 83 2.44 7.77 -18.02
N GLN A 84 2.93 8.97 -17.68
CA GLN A 84 4.31 9.40 -18.02
C GLN A 84 5.36 8.50 -17.35
N TRP A 85 5.15 8.10 -16.11
CA TRP A 85 6.05 7.22 -15.36
C TRP A 85 6.17 5.85 -16.02
N ILE A 86 5.07 5.28 -16.50
CA ILE A 86 5.04 4.04 -17.28
C ILE A 86 5.73 4.26 -18.65
N ALA A 87 5.37 5.31 -19.39
CA ALA A 87 5.92 5.60 -20.71
C ALA A 87 7.46 5.79 -20.66
N ASN A 88 7.96 6.40 -19.60
CA ASN A 88 9.39 6.60 -19.39
C ASN A 88 10.11 5.38 -18.77
N LYS A 89 9.46 4.22 -18.65
CA LYS A 89 10.02 2.97 -18.09
C LYS A 89 10.58 3.10 -16.69
N LYS A 90 10.14 4.11 -15.93
CA LYS A 90 10.61 4.35 -14.56
C LYS A 90 10.16 3.29 -13.55
N HIS A 91 9.29 2.37 -13.95
CA HIS A 91 8.86 1.21 -13.15
C HIS A 91 9.85 0.02 -13.22
N GLY A 92 10.95 0.14 -14.01
CA GLY A 92 11.93 -0.93 -14.17
C GLY A 92 11.30 -2.19 -14.79
N THR A 93 11.54 -3.36 -14.20
CA THR A 93 11.02 -4.66 -14.66
C THR A 93 9.64 -5.02 -14.12
N MET A 94 8.96 -4.11 -13.42
CA MET A 94 7.62 -4.32 -12.85
C MET A 94 6.52 -4.25 -13.93
N THR A 95 6.56 -5.16 -14.91
CA THR A 95 5.63 -5.19 -16.07
C THR A 95 4.15 -5.33 -15.70
N TRP A 96 3.85 -5.82 -14.49
CA TRP A 96 2.46 -5.87 -13.98
C TRP A 96 1.85 -4.47 -13.79
N MET A 97 2.67 -3.43 -13.62
CA MET A 97 2.21 -2.04 -13.58
C MET A 97 1.65 -1.64 -14.95
N GLU A 98 2.34 -1.98 -16.04
CA GLU A 98 1.87 -1.72 -17.41
C GLU A 98 0.60 -2.53 -17.72
N ARG A 99 0.62 -3.83 -17.46
CA ARG A 99 -0.51 -4.74 -17.80
C ARG A 99 -1.81 -4.40 -17.08
N SER A 100 -1.72 -3.84 -15.88
CA SER A 100 -2.90 -3.45 -15.09
C SER A 100 -3.23 -1.96 -15.16
N ASN A 101 -2.60 -1.20 -16.07
CA ASN A 101 -2.73 0.25 -16.17
C ASN A 101 -4.20 0.69 -16.23
N ASN A 102 -4.99 0.18 -17.16
CA ASN A 102 -6.39 0.56 -17.29
C ASN A 102 -7.20 0.32 -16.00
N ARG A 103 -7.01 -0.84 -15.35
CA ARG A 103 -7.71 -1.17 -14.10
C ARG A 103 -7.29 -0.28 -12.93
N ARG A 104 -6.00 0.12 -12.89
CA ARG A 104 -5.48 1.02 -11.85
C ARG A 104 -6.03 2.43 -11.97
N LEU A 105 -6.27 2.89 -13.19
CA LEU A 105 -6.79 4.21 -13.47
C LEU A 105 -8.32 4.29 -13.44
N HIS A 106 -9.01 3.14 -13.37
CA HIS A 106 -10.47 3.04 -13.35
C HIS A 106 -10.97 2.13 -12.22
N PRO A 107 -10.73 2.54 -10.94
CA PRO A 107 -11.16 1.75 -9.78
C PRO A 107 -12.69 1.57 -9.71
N GLU A 108 -13.47 2.45 -10.34
CA GLU A 108 -14.92 2.34 -10.49
C GLU A 108 -15.35 1.05 -11.20
N ASN A 109 -14.51 0.48 -12.06
CA ASN A 109 -14.79 -0.71 -12.85
C ASN A 109 -14.25 -2.02 -12.20
N LEU A 110 -13.83 -1.97 -10.95
CA LEU A 110 -13.24 -3.14 -10.28
C LEU A 110 -14.27 -4.13 -9.73
N ILE A 111 -15.54 -3.75 -9.63
CA ILE A 111 -16.65 -4.64 -9.29
C ILE A 111 -17.30 -5.10 -10.59
N PRO A 112 -17.33 -6.43 -10.88
CA PRO A 112 -17.97 -6.93 -12.10
C PRO A 112 -19.45 -6.56 -12.15
N GLU A 113 -19.92 -6.17 -13.34
CA GLU A 113 -21.33 -5.89 -13.66
C GLU A 113 -21.97 -4.74 -12.85
N ARG A 114 -21.19 -4.08 -11.97
CA ARG A 114 -21.66 -2.97 -11.15
C ARG A 114 -20.60 -1.89 -11.05
N GLU A 115 -21.04 -0.66 -11.02
CA GLU A 115 -20.17 0.48 -10.79
C GLU A 115 -19.91 0.67 -9.29
N ALA A 116 -18.64 0.77 -8.89
CA ALA A 116 -18.30 1.14 -7.54
C ALA A 116 -18.67 2.61 -7.26
N LYS A 117 -19.09 2.92 -6.04
CA LYS A 117 -19.46 4.27 -5.61
C LYS A 117 -18.45 4.86 -4.64
N SER A 118 -17.84 4.02 -3.80
CA SER A 118 -16.89 4.48 -2.80
C SER A 118 -15.72 3.53 -2.65
N ILE A 119 -14.62 4.06 -2.13
CA ILE A 119 -13.48 3.26 -1.66
C ILE A 119 -13.26 3.59 -0.19
N ILE A 120 -13.28 2.54 0.66
CA ILE A 120 -12.90 2.61 2.06
C ILE A 120 -11.43 2.30 2.14
N VAL A 121 -10.65 3.20 2.71
CA VAL A 121 -9.21 3.06 2.95
C VAL A 121 -8.98 2.82 4.43
N LEU A 122 -8.17 1.82 4.74
CA LEU A 122 -7.81 1.44 6.09
C LEU A 122 -6.28 1.49 6.22
N ALA A 123 -5.79 1.95 7.37
CA ALA A 123 -4.36 1.97 7.65
C ALA A 123 -4.03 1.13 8.89
N LEU A 124 -2.93 0.37 8.81
CA LEU A 124 -2.42 -0.47 9.88
C LEU A 124 -0.95 -0.14 10.16
N ASN A 125 -0.65 0.29 11.39
CA ASN A 125 0.70 0.64 11.82
C ASN A 125 1.61 -0.58 11.89
N TYR A 126 2.82 -0.45 11.29
CA TYR A 126 3.87 -1.48 11.38
C TYR A 126 5.18 -0.97 12.00
N TYR A 127 5.20 0.25 12.50
CA TYR A 127 6.42 0.83 13.07
C TYR A 127 6.93 0.01 14.25
N GLN A 128 8.23 -0.25 14.23
CA GLN A 128 8.97 -0.87 15.32
C GLN A 128 10.45 -0.47 15.23
N ALA A 129 11.17 -0.66 16.33
CA ALA A 129 12.61 -0.43 16.37
C ALA A 129 13.35 -1.46 15.49
N ASP A 130 14.47 -1.03 14.93
CA ASP A 130 15.35 -1.94 14.20
C ASP A 130 16.00 -2.93 15.19
N PRO A 131 16.09 -4.21 14.82
CA PRO A 131 16.87 -5.17 15.57
C PRO A 131 18.37 -4.82 15.57
N ASP A 132 19.05 -5.15 16.65
CA ASP A 132 20.52 -5.02 16.71
C ASP A 132 21.19 -6.13 15.86
N ARG A 133 21.63 -5.76 14.65
CA ARG A 133 22.33 -6.65 13.71
C ARG A 133 23.10 -5.85 12.66
N LYS A 134 24.09 -6.49 12.02
CA LYS A 134 24.99 -5.85 11.05
C LYS A 134 24.36 -5.56 9.67
N TYR A 135 23.08 -5.84 9.47
CA TYR A 135 22.37 -5.63 8.21
C TYR A 135 20.94 -5.14 8.46
N ARG A 136 20.39 -4.43 7.51
CA ARG A 136 19.03 -3.88 7.59
C ARG A 136 18.05 -4.63 6.70
N ILE A 137 16.85 -4.75 7.19
CA ILE A 137 15.66 -5.19 6.45
C ILE A 137 14.61 -4.10 6.67
N ALA A 138 13.95 -3.67 5.61
CA ALA A 138 12.87 -2.69 5.72
C ALA A 138 11.84 -3.12 6.78
N LYS A 139 11.43 -2.20 7.63
CA LYS A 139 10.60 -2.47 8.83
C LYS A 139 9.32 -3.24 8.52
N TYR A 140 8.74 -3.01 7.33
CA TYR A 140 7.54 -3.72 6.91
C TYR A 140 7.74 -5.24 6.74
N ALA A 141 8.97 -5.70 6.57
CA ALA A 141 9.33 -7.10 6.31
C ALA A 141 10.00 -7.78 7.51
N LEU A 142 10.08 -7.13 8.66
CA LEU A 142 10.72 -7.70 9.84
C LEU A 142 9.96 -8.89 10.43
N GLY A 143 8.63 -8.87 10.36
CA GLY A 143 7.75 -9.89 10.92
C GLY A 143 7.08 -10.77 9.86
N ASP A 144 5.83 -11.13 10.15
CA ASP A 144 4.99 -11.94 9.26
C ASP A 144 4.51 -11.13 8.05
N ASP A 145 4.25 -11.83 6.96
CA ASP A 145 3.70 -11.27 5.73
C ASP A 145 2.31 -10.67 5.96
N TYR A 146 2.24 -9.34 5.85
CA TYR A 146 1.04 -8.56 6.10
C TYR A 146 -0.10 -8.84 5.13
N HIS A 147 0.18 -9.25 3.90
CA HIS A 147 -0.83 -9.50 2.87
C HIS A 147 -1.90 -10.47 3.37
N ASN A 148 -1.47 -11.60 3.92
CA ASN A 148 -2.37 -12.69 4.30
C ASN A 148 -3.30 -12.33 5.46
N PHE A 149 -2.78 -11.74 6.53
CA PHE A 149 -3.62 -11.46 7.68
C PHE A 149 -4.45 -10.19 7.52
N MET A 150 -3.91 -9.15 6.85
CA MET A 150 -4.71 -7.96 6.53
C MET A 150 -5.87 -8.33 5.60
N LEU A 151 -5.60 -9.13 4.55
CA LEU A 151 -6.66 -9.57 3.63
C LEU A 151 -7.76 -10.36 4.35
N ARG A 152 -7.40 -11.20 5.34
CA ARG A 152 -8.41 -11.90 6.17
C ARG A 152 -9.25 -10.92 7.00
N ARG A 153 -8.63 -9.90 7.60
CA ARG A 153 -9.32 -8.85 8.37
C ARG A 153 -10.31 -8.07 7.51
N ILE A 154 -9.87 -7.58 6.37
CA ILE A 154 -10.76 -6.78 5.49
C ILE A 154 -11.83 -7.65 4.82
N LYS A 155 -11.59 -8.93 4.54
CA LYS A 155 -12.64 -9.86 4.09
C LYS A 155 -13.72 -10.07 5.16
N ARG A 156 -13.35 -10.05 6.45
CA ARG A 156 -14.33 -10.07 7.53
C ARG A 156 -15.18 -8.80 7.53
N LEU A 157 -14.55 -7.63 7.38
CA LEU A 157 -15.27 -6.36 7.28
C LEU A 157 -16.20 -6.33 6.05
N CYS A 158 -15.77 -6.85 4.90
CA CYS A 158 -16.61 -6.98 3.71
C CYS A 158 -17.85 -7.85 3.94
N ARG A 159 -17.72 -8.93 4.74
CA ARG A 159 -18.89 -9.76 5.10
C ARG A 159 -19.89 -8.99 5.96
N ILE A 160 -19.41 -8.30 6.99
CA ILE A 160 -20.25 -7.45 7.85
C ILE A 160 -20.99 -6.41 6.99
N LEU A 161 -20.27 -5.73 6.10
CA LEU A 161 -20.89 -4.73 5.22
C LEU A 161 -21.99 -5.32 4.34
N ARG A 162 -21.74 -6.49 3.74
CA ARG A 162 -22.71 -7.14 2.86
C ARG A 162 -23.92 -7.65 3.63
N ASP A 163 -23.70 -8.23 4.80
CA ASP A 163 -24.74 -8.87 5.59
C ASP A 163 -25.65 -7.81 6.25
N ASP A 164 -25.07 -6.67 6.70
CA ASP A 164 -25.82 -5.63 7.39
C ASP A 164 -26.41 -4.57 6.43
N TYR A 165 -25.72 -4.29 5.31
CA TYR A 165 -26.08 -3.14 4.43
C TYR A 165 -26.21 -3.51 2.95
N GLY A 166 -25.89 -4.74 2.58
CA GLY A 166 -25.93 -5.18 1.19
C GLY A 166 -24.77 -4.64 0.34
N GLY A 167 -25.00 -4.56 -0.96
CA GLY A 167 -24.01 -4.14 -1.94
C GLY A 167 -22.87 -5.15 -2.15
N ASP A 168 -21.97 -4.80 -3.06
CA ASP A 168 -20.80 -5.60 -3.36
C ASP A 168 -19.53 -4.93 -2.84
N GLN A 169 -18.58 -5.73 -2.36
CA GLN A 169 -17.31 -5.27 -1.83
C GLN A 169 -16.16 -6.08 -2.41
N ARG A 170 -15.09 -5.40 -2.82
CA ARG A 170 -13.83 -6.00 -3.26
C ARG A 170 -12.68 -5.52 -2.38
N PRO A 171 -12.11 -6.42 -1.57
CA PRO A 171 -10.96 -6.10 -0.72
C PRO A 171 -9.64 -6.19 -1.50
N TYR A 172 -8.73 -5.25 -1.25
CA TYR A 172 -7.39 -5.22 -1.80
C TYR A 172 -6.36 -4.85 -0.73
N VAL A 173 -5.21 -5.50 -0.78
CA VAL A 173 -4.01 -5.18 0.00
C VAL A 173 -2.83 -5.30 -0.95
N ASP A 174 -2.13 -4.21 -1.24
CA ASP A 174 -0.92 -4.11 -2.05
C ASP A 174 -1.03 -4.72 -3.47
N THR A 175 -1.27 -6.02 -3.58
CA THR A 175 -1.26 -6.77 -4.86
C THR A 175 -2.43 -6.45 -5.79
N GLY A 176 -3.38 -5.63 -5.38
CA GLY A 176 -4.53 -5.22 -6.19
C GLY A 176 -4.17 -4.19 -7.28
N PRO A 177 -5.02 -4.06 -8.31
CA PRO A 177 -4.84 -3.05 -9.35
C PRO A 177 -5.38 -1.69 -8.88
N LEU A 178 -4.80 -1.16 -7.80
CA LEU A 178 -5.13 0.15 -7.21
C LEU A 178 -3.87 1.01 -7.07
N LEU A 179 -4.04 2.31 -7.21
CA LEU A 179 -3.06 3.31 -6.82
C LEU A 179 -3.37 3.74 -5.38
N GLU A 180 -2.98 2.91 -4.42
CA GLU A 180 -3.42 3.01 -3.01
C GLU A 180 -3.09 4.35 -2.36
N LYS A 181 -1.91 4.92 -2.63
CA LYS A 181 -1.47 6.17 -1.99
C LYS A 181 -2.27 7.40 -2.42
N PRO A 182 -2.51 7.65 -3.73
CA PRO A 182 -3.44 8.70 -4.16
C PRO A 182 -4.87 8.50 -3.65
N ILE A 183 -5.34 7.24 -3.57
CA ILE A 183 -6.66 6.93 -3.01
C ILE A 183 -6.71 7.25 -1.51
N ALA A 184 -5.67 6.90 -0.76
CA ALA A 184 -5.56 7.21 0.67
C ALA A 184 -5.49 8.71 0.94
N GLU A 185 -4.83 9.47 0.06
CA GLU A 185 -4.81 10.94 0.11
C GLU A 185 -6.21 11.52 -0.13
N ALA A 186 -6.91 11.05 -1.15
CA ALA A 186 -8.28 11.48 -1.45
C ALA A 186 -9.26 11.12 -0.32
N ALA A 187 -9.04 9.98 0.35
CA ALA A 187 -9.82 9.52 1.50
C ALA A 187 -9.45 10.20 2.83
N GLY A 188 -8.50 11.14 2.84
CA GLY A 188 -8.14 11.89 4.05
C GLY A 188 -7.32 11.11 5.08
N VAL A 189 -6.77 9.95 4.73
CA VAL A 189 -5.91 9.15 5.63
C VAL A 189 -4.55 9.83 5.85
N GLY A 190 -4.01 10.42 4.80
CA GLY A 190 -2.75 11.15 4.83
C GLY A 190 -2.51 11.83 3.49
N TRP A 191 -1.32 12.34 3.26
CA TRP A 191 -0.93 12.88 1.95
C TRP A 191 0.23 12.09 1.36
N GLN A 192 0.31 12.04 0.04
CA GLN A 192 1.45 11.48 -0.64
C GLN A 192 2.61 12.48 -0.58
N GLY A 193 3.62 12.19 0.24
CA GLY A 193 4.78 13.05 0.43
C GLY A 193 5.72 13.11 -0.77
N LYS A 194 6.74 13.99 -0.70
CA LYS A 194 7.77 14.16 -1.75
C LYS A 194 8.54 12.87 -2.04
N SER A 195 8.61 11.93 -1.09
CA SER A 195 9.17 10.58 -1.25
C SER A 195 8.28 9.61 -2.03
N THR A 196 7.08 10.03 -2.44
CA THR A 196 6.01 9.19 -3.00
C THR A 196 5.37 8.21 -2.00
N ILE A 197 5.75 8.27 -0.74
CA ILE A 197 5.17 7.47 0.36
C ILE A 197 4.03 8.25 1.01
N LEU A 198 3.01 7.53 1.53
CA LEU A 198 1.96 8.16 2.32
C LEU A 198 2.53 8.62 3.66
N VAL A 199 2.16 9.83 4.06
CA VAL A 199 2.49 10.42 5.37
C VAL A 199 1.20 10.69 6.10
N GLU A 200 1.01 10.09 7.26
CA GLU A 200 -0.16 10.31 8.10
C GLU A 200 0.10 11.40 9.14
N PRO A 201 -0.86 12.33 9.35
CA PRO A 201 -0.80 13.26 10.48
C PRO A 201 -0.67 12.50 11.81
N LYS A 202 0.26 12.90 12.68
CA LYS A 202 0.48 12.31 14.01
C LYS A 202 0.88 10.82 14.05
N ARG A 203 1.30 10.23 12.91
CA ARG A 203 1.77 8.84 12.83
C ARG A 203 2.99 8.65 11.94
N GLY A 204 3.23 9.55 10.97
CA GLY A 204 4.38 9.46 10.08
C GLY A 204 4.16 8.55 8.88
N THR A 205 5.16 7.75 8.54
CA THR A 205 5.25 7.02 7.26
C THR A 205 5.03 5.50 7.39
N TRP A 206 4.70 5.00 8.56
CA TRP A 206 4.78 3.59 8.91
C TRP A 206 3.45 2.86 8.88
N SER A 207 2.71 2.99 7.78
CA SER A 207 1.39 2.39 7.66
C SER A 207 1.25 1.53 6.42
N PHE A 208 0.77 0.31 6.60
CA PHE A 208 0.20 -0.48 5.52
C PHE A 208 -1.18 0.06 5.16
N LEU A 209 -1.52 -0.05 3.89
CA LEU A 209 -2.84 0.31 3.38
C LEU A 209 -3.65 -0.94 3.03
N ALA A 210 -4.94 -0.85 3.22
CA ALA A 210 -5.91 -1.80 2.71
C ALA A 210 -7.10 -1.02 2.15
N ASN A 211 -7.68 -1.50 1.07
CA ASN A 211 -8.76 -0.83 0.37
C ASN A 211 -9.94 -1.77 0.18
N ILE A 212 -11.17 -1.25 0.35
CA ILE A 212 -12.40 -1.93 0.00
C ILE A 212 -13.13 -1.07 -1.03
N VAL A 213 -13.14 -1.54 -2.26
CA VAL A 213 -13.96 -0.95 -3.32
C VAL A 213 -15.39 -1.45 -3.14
N THR A 214 -16.38 -0.55 -3.09
CA THR A 214 -17.77 -0.91 -2.77
C THR A 214 -18.79 -0.18 -3.64
N THR A 215 -19.93 -0.86 -3.89
CA THR A 215 -21.10 -0.24 -4.51
C THR A 215 -21.95 0.58 -3.53
N LEU A 216 -21.63 0.55 -2.23
CA LEU A 216 -22.27 1.41 -1.24
C LEU A 216 -21.81 2.86 -1.45
N GLU A 217 -22.77 3.77 -1.44
CA GLU A 217 -22.50 5.20 -1.44
C GLU A 217 -22.32 5.67 0.02
N LEU A 218 -21.08 6.00 0.37
CA LEU A 218 -20.69 6.37 1.73
C LEU A 218 -20.27 7.84 1.79
N PRO A 219 -20.46 8.51 2.95
CA PRO A 219 -19.99 9.87 3.15
C PRO A 219 -18.46 9.93 3.04
N THR A 220 -17.99 10.76 2.14
CA THR A 220 -16.56 10.94 1.89
C THR A 220 -15.88 11.77 2.97
N ASP A 221 -14.61 11.50 3.19
CA ASP A 221 -13.76 12.34 4.02
C ASP A 221 -13.12 13.45 3.18
N LYS A 222 -12.66 14.47 3.88
CA LYS A 222 -11.95 15.57 3.24
C LYS A 222 -10.51 15.13 2.97
N GLN A 223 -10.06 15.32 1.73
CA GLN A 223 -8.67 15.09 1.35
C GLN A 223 -7.70 15.80 2.30
N GLU A 224 -6.65 15.08 2.72
CA GLU A 224 -5.61 15.66 3.57
C GLU A 224 -4.71 16.60 2.75
N LYS A 225 -4.28 17.68 3.38
CA LYS A 225 -3.39 18.66 2.74
C LYS A 225 -1.95 18.18 2.78
N ASP A 226 -1.20 18.42 1.72
CA ASP A 226 0.24 18.24 1.73
C ASP A 226 0.90 19.18 2.75
N ARG A 227 1.75 18.60 3.60
CA ARG A 227 2.49 19.32 4.65
C ARG A 227 3.99 19.13 4.54
N CYS A 228 4.50 18.72 3.37
CA CYS A 228 5.94 18.60 3.15
C CYS A 228 6.65 19.97 3.13
N GLY A 229 5.95 21.03 2.72
CA GLY A 229 6.51 22.40 2.69
C GLY A 229 7.82 22.47 1.92
N SER A 230 8.83 23.15 2.46
CA SER A 230 10.18 23.25 1.87
C SER A 230 11.10 22.06 2.16
N CYS A 231 10.69 21.10 3.01
CA CYS A 231 11.53 19.96 3.40
C CYS A 231 11.93 19.09 2.21
N THR A 232 13.20 18.70 2.12
CA THR A 232 13.79 17.83 1.08
C THR A 232 14.52 16.62 1.64
N ARG A 233 14.45 16.36 2.96
CA ARG A 233 15.26 15.33 3.63
C ARG A 233 15.19 13.96 2.97
N CYS A 234 14.00 13.52 2.52
CA CYS A 234 13.83 12.22 1.85
C CYS A 234 14.50 12.17 0.48
N ILE A 235 14.64 13.30 -0.20
CA ILE A 235 15.36 13.41 -1.48
C ILE A 235 16.85 13.35 -1.22
N ASP A 236 17.32 14.14 -0.26
CA ASP A 236 18.74 14.32 0.06
C ASP A 236 19.38 13.03 0.61
N VAL A 237 18.63 12.25 1.40
CA VAL A 237 19.13 11.01 2.01
C VAL A 237 19.17 9.84 1.04
N CYS A 238 18.50 9.90 -0.12
CA CYS A 238 18.39 8.77 -1.04
C CYS A 238 19.75 8.39 -1.63
N PRO A 239 20.33 7.22 -1.29
CA PRO A 239 21.72 6.91 -1.66
C PRO A 239 21.94 6.78 -3.17
N THR A 240 20.90 6.37 -3.89
CA THR A 240 20.93 6.17 -5.36
C THR A 240 20.27 7.31 -6.13
N ARG A 241 19.81 8.35 -5.44
CA ARG A 241 19.05 9.47 -6.03
C ARG A 241 17.84 8.99 -6.84
N ALA A 242 17.18 7.95 -6.36
CA ALA A 242 15.98 7.41 -7.00
C ALA A 242 14.80 8.38 -6.94
N ILE A 243 14.72 9.23 -5.89
CA ILE A 243 13.76 10.34 -5.82
C ILE A 243 14.34 11.50 -6.62
N THR A 244 13.95 11.59 -7.90
CA THR A 244 14.57 12.49 -8.88
C THR A 244 14.12 13.94 -8.74
N ALA A 245 12.96 14.17 -8.16
CA ALA A 245 12.39 15.47 -7.81
C ALA A 245 11.27 15.26 -6.78
N PRO A 246 10.73 16.30 -6.14
CA PRO A 246 9.55 16.17 -5.29
C PRO A 246 8.43 15.40 -5.99
N TYR A 247 7.90 14.36 -5.33
CA TYR A 247 6.83 13.49 -5.83
C TYR A 247 7.20 12.63 -7.06
N GLN A 248 8.49 12.55 -7.42
CA GLN A 248 8.95 11.79 -8.57
C GLN A 248 9.96 10.73 -8.17
N LEU A 249 9.69 9.50 -8.56
CA LEU A 249 10.52 8.32 -8.29
C LEU A 249 10.90 7.63 -9.60
N ASP A 250 12.19 7.35 -9.76
CA ASP A 250 12.69 6.37 -10.71
C ASP A 250 12.91 5.04 -9.97
N ALA A 251 11.96 4.13 -10.08
CA ALA A 251 12.02 2.87 -9.34
C ALA A 251 13.25 2.04 -9.76
N SER A 252 13.71 2.14 -11.01
CA SER A 252 14.88 1.39 -11.50
C SER A 252 16.17 1.67 -10.73
N LYS A 253 16.23 2.81 -10.01
CA LYS A 253 17.34 3.21 -9.14
C LYS A 253 17.08 2.93 -7.67
N CYS A 254 15.83 2.69 -7.28
CA CYS A 254 15.45 2.55 -5.88
C CYS A 254 16.03 1.26 -5.27
N ILE A 255 16.70 1.37 -4.12
CA ILE A 255 17.27 0.20 -3.41
C ILE A 255 16.15 -0.80 -3.06
N SER A 256 14.98 -0.32 -2.68
CA SER A 256 13.84 -1.22 -2.42
C SER A 256 13.47 -2.02 -3.67
N TYR A 257 13.40 -1.39 -4.84
CA TYR A 257 13.19 -2.09 -6.09
C TYR A 257 14.34 -3.07 -6.42
N LEU A 258 15.59 -2.62 -6.32
CA LEU A 258 16.77 -3.42 -6.66
C LEU A 258 16.88 -4.70 -5.80
N THR A 259 16.54 -4.60 -4.52
CA THR A 259 16.64 -5.70 -3.57
C THR A 259 15.39 -6.58 -3.50
N ILE A 260 14.24 -6.14 -4.04
CA ILE A 260 12.97 -6.88 -3.93
C ILE A 260 12.44 -7.31 -5.30
N GLU A 261 12.33 -6.38 -6.25
CA GLU A 261 11.58 -6.59 -7.50
C GLU A 261 12.47 -6.92 -8.69
N HIS A 262 13.68 -6.38 -8.72
CA HIS A 262 14.63 -6.59 -9.81
C HIS A 262 15.08 -8.05 -9.89
N ASP A 263 14.88 -8.68 -11.05
CA ASP A 263 15.11 -10.13 -11.23
C ASP A 263 16.49 -10.47 -11.78
N GLY A 264 17.25 -9.49 -12.25
CA GLY A 264 18.60 -9.67 -12.81
C GLY A 264 19.73 -9.36 -11.83
N ALA A 265 20.94 -9.29 -12.39
CA ALA A 265 22.11 -8.78 -11.69
C ALA A 265 21.90 -7.33 -11.25
N ILE A 266 22.25 -7.00 -10.01
CA ILE A 266 22.23 -5.62 -9.52
C ILE A 266 23.33 -4.85 -10.25
N PRO A 267 23.02 -3.72 -10.93
CA PRO A 267 24.04 -2.94 -11.63
C PRO A 267 25.15 -2.49 -10.68
N VAL A 268 26.39 -2.66 -11.08
CA VAL A 268 27.60 -2.42 -10.25
C VAL A 268 27.57 -1.04 -9.60
N GLN A 269 27.11 -0.02 -10.33
CA GLN A 269 27.03 1.36 -9.85
C GLN A 269 26.12 1.59 -8.64
N TYR A 270 25.22 0.65 -8.33
CA TYR A 270 24.32 0.76 -7.18
C TYR A 270 24.72 -0.13 -5.99
N ARG A 271 25.64 -1.09 -6.19
CA ARG A 271 25.98 -2.08 -5.16
C ARG A 271 26.56 -1.44 -3.90
N GLU A 272 27.45 -0.46 -4.02
CA GLU A 272 27.99 0.27 -2.86
C GLU A 272 26.89 1.06 -2.14
N ALA A 273 26.02 1.73 -2.89
CA ALA A 273 24.93 2.52 -2.32
C ALA A 273 23.90 1.68 -1.57
N ILE A 274 23.79 0.38 -1.84
CA ILE A 274 22.96 -0.57 -1.07
C ILE A 274 23.44 -0.66 0.37
N GLY A 275 24.77 -0.61 0.62
CA GLY A 275 25.33 -0.67 1.96
C GLY A 275 24.93 -1.97 2.68
N ASP A 276 24.35 -1.83 3.85
CA ASP A 276 23.90 -2.92 4.72
C ASP A 276 22.42 -3.37 4.49
N ARG A 277 21.75 -2.87 3.44
CA ARG A 277 20.32 -3.10 3.19
C ARG A 277 20.09 -4.42 2.45
N LEU A 278 19.81 -5.48 3.20
CA LEU A 278 19.59 -6.82 2.64
C LEU A 278 18.28 -6.94 1.88
N TYR A 279 17.20 -6.26 2.38
CA TYR A 279 15.87 -6.33 1.80
C TYR A 279 15.12 -5.03 2.01
N GLY A 280 14.78 -4.33 0.95
CA GLY A 280 14.10 -3.04 1.02
C GLY A 280 15.03 -1.92 1.49
N CYS A 281 14.45 -0.75 1.68
CA CYS A 281 15.14 0.45 2.14
C CYS A 281 14.13 1.42 2.75
N ASP A 282 14.40 1.88 3.97
CA ASP A 282 13.54 2.80 4.70
C ASP A 282 14.13 4.21 4.84
N ASP A 283 15.27 4.52 4.21
CA ASP A 283 15.98 5.78 4.43
C ASP A 283 15.08 7.02 4.22
N CYS A 284 14.27 7.01 3.16
CA CYS A 284 13.36 8.12 2.88
C CYS A 284 12.16 8.18 3.85
N LEU A 285 11.85 7.05 4.51
CA LEU A 285 10.84 6.98 5.56
C LEU A 285 11.45 7.47 6.88
N ASP A 286 12.56 6.89 7.29
CA ASP A 286 13.22 7.16 8.59
C ASP A 286 13.50 8.64 8.81
N VAL A 287 13.97 9.36 7.76
CA VAL A 287 14.34 10.77 7.85
C VAL A 287 13.14 11.73 7.91
N CYS A 288 11.92 11.21 7.70
CA CYS A 288 10.73 12.06 7.64
C CYS A 288 10.44 12.72 9.01
N PRO A 289 10.37 14.06 9.09
CA PRO A 289 10.15 14.73 10.39
C PRO A 289 8.78 14.40 11.02
N TRP A 290 7.84 13.89 10.24
CA TRP A 290 6.53 13.47 10.72
C TRP A 290 6.59 12.19 11.57
N ASN A 291 7.68 11.43 11.49
CA ASN A 291 7.91 10.25 12.32
C ASN A 291 8.15 10.56 13.81
N LYS A 292 8.32 11.83 14.17
CA LYS A 292 8.39 12.21 15.60
C LYS A 292 7.12 11.84 16.40
N TRP A 293 6.04 11.54 15.72
CA TRP A 293 4.79 11.03 16.31
C TRP A 293 4.57 9.53 16.07
N ALA A 294 5.54 8.83 15.48
CA ALA A 294 5.42 7.40 15.28
C ALA A 294 5.36 6.68 16.64
N ILE A 295 4.43 5.74 16.75
CA ILE A 295 4.21 4.93 17.95
C ILE A 295 4.48 3.48 17.56
N PRO A 296 5.26 2.72 18.34
CA PRO A 296 5.48 1.30 18.05
C PRO A 296 4.17 0.54 17.90
N THR A 297 4.16 -0.40 16.96
CA THR A 297 3.00 -1.26 16.74
C THR A 297 2.82 -2.27 17.89
N GLU A 298 1.58 -2.52 18.28
CA GLU A 298 1.21 -3.59 19.22
C GLU A 298 0.88 -4.92 18.49
N GLU A 299 0.91 -4.93 17.15
CA GLU A 299 0.61 -6.11 16.36
C GLU A 299 1.73 -7.14 16.47
N ALA A 300 1.45 -8.24 17.18
CA ALA A 300 2.43 -9.29 17.46
C ALA A 300 3.04 -9.91 16.19
N LYS A 301 2.29 -9.92 15.08
CA LYS A 301 2.75 -10.44 13.79
C LYS A 301 3.85 -9.61 13.14
N PHE A 302 4.04 -8.37 13.56
CA PHE A 302 5.11 -7.51 13.07
C PHE A 302 6.38 -7.58 13.91
N LYS A 303 6.36 -8.35 15.03
CA LYS A 303 7.56 -8.56 15.85
C LYS A 303 8.72 -9.07 14.97
N PRO A 304 9.91 -8.45 15.07
CA PRO A 304 11.06 -8.86 14.27
C PRO A 304 11.39 -10.34 14.46
N ARG A 305 11.62 -11.02 13.35
CA ARG A 305 12.12 -12.40 13.36
C ARG A 305 13.62 -12.40 13.69
N GLU A 306 14.02 -13.38 14.44
CA GLU A 306 15.44 -13.67 14.63
C GLU A 306 15.98 -14.30 13.35
N LEU A 307 17.00 -13.68 12.78
CA LEU A 307 17.71 -14.17 11.62
C LEU A 307 19.20 -14.28 11.95
N PRO A 308 19.90 -15.30 11.44
CA PRO A 308 21.31 -15.51 11.73
C PRO A 308 22.22 -14.52 11.01
N THR A 309 23.52 -14.74 11.06
CA THR A 309 24.51 -13.92 10.37
C THR A 309 24.39 -14.01 8.86
N LEU A 310 24.95 -13.02 8.14
CA LEU A 310 24.94 -12.99 6.68
C LEU A 310 25.59 -14.25 6.08
N VAL A 311 26.68 -14.74 6.67
CA VAL A 311 27.41 -15.93 6.21
C VAL A 311 26.58 -17.20 6.40
N GLU A 312 25.93 -17.34 7.57
CA GLU A 312 25.04 -18.49 7.81
C GLU A 312 23.86 -18.50 6.83
N MET A 313 23.28 -17.31 6.53
CA MET A 313 22.21 -17.20 5.53
C MET A 313 22.68 -17.47 4.11
N LEU A 314 23.93 -17.11 3.77
CA LEU A 314 24.52 -17.36 2.46
C LEU A 314 24.67 -18.86 2.17
N ALA A 315 24.90 -19.65 3.22
CA ALA A 315 25.03 -21.11 3.13
C ALA A 315 23.68 -21.85 3.04
N TRP A 316 22.54 -21.16 3.08
CA TRP A 316 21.24 -21.84 2.98
C TRP A 316 21.02 -22.44 1.59
N ASP A 317 20.45 -23.64 1.60
CA ASP A 317 19.81 -24.26 0.44
C ASP A 317 18.34 -23.88 0.32
N GLU A 318 17.66 -24.35 -0.71
CA GLU A 318 16.25 -24.03 -1.00
C GLU A 318 15.32 -24.52 0.11
N ALA A 319 15.63 -25.63 0.78
CA ALA A 319 14.86 -26.18 1.88
C ALA A 319 14.96 -25.27 3.13
N SER A 320 16.17 -24.96 3.54
CA SER A 320 16.47 -24.06 4.67
C SER A 320 15.87 -22.67 4.46
N PHE A 321 16.04 -22.10 3.26
CA PHE A 321 15.46 -20.80 2.89
C PHE A 321 13.91 -20.83 3.02
N THR A 322 13.29 -21.87 2.50
CA THR A 322 11.83 -22.00 2.52
C THR A 322 11.28 -22.16 3.94
N GLU A 323 11.92 -23.00 4.75
CA GLU A 323 11.54 -23.27 6.13
C GLU A 323 11.71 -22.04 7.01
N ARG A 324 12.90 -21.46 7.03
CA ARG A 324 13.26 -20.33 7.93
C ARG A 324 12.54 -19.04 7.60
N LEU A 325 12.18 -18.82 6.33
CA LEU A 325 11.40 -17.66 5.87
C LEU A 325 9.92 -17.96 5.63
N GLN A 326 9.42 -19.09 6.15
CA GLN A 326 7.99 -19.39 6.05
C GLN A 326 7.15 -18.25 6.66
N GLY A 327 6.19 -17.72 5.90
CA GLY A 327 5.32 -16.62 6.34
C GLY A 327 6.01 -15.24 6.36
N SER A 328 7.25 -15.10 5.89
CA SER A 328 7.94 -13.82 5.74
C SER A 328 7.73 -13.23 4.34
N PRO A 329 7.62 -11.89 4.19
CA PRO A 329 7.62 -11.24 2.88
C PRO A 329 8.90 -11.48 2.07
N ILE A 330 10.02 -11.75 2.75
CA ILE A 330 11.34 -11.97 2.13
C ILE A 330 11.32 -13.22 1.23
N ARG A 331 10.47 -14.19 1.52
CA ARG A 331 10.37 -15.44 0.74
C ARG A 331 10.06 -15.22 -0.74
N ARG A 332 9.44 -14.08 -1.11
CA ARG A 332 9.17 -13.72 -2.52
C ARG A 332 10.42 -13.55 -3.38
N LEU A 333 11.60 -13.36 -2.75
CA LEU A 333 12.88 -13.27 -3.47
C LEU A 333 13.27 -14.58 -4.14
N LYS A 334 12.86 -15.74 -3.58
CA LYS A 334 13.48 -17.04 -3.82
C LYS A 334 14.97 -17.02 -3.41
N LEU A 335 15.58 -18.17 -3.22
CA LEU A 335 16.94 -18.30 -2.72
C LEU A 335 17.95 -17.53 -3.59
N ARG A 336 17.86 -17.66 -4.89
CA ARG A 336 18.79 -17.07 -5.87
C ARG A 336 18.96 -15.56 -5.67
N ARG A 337 17.87 -14.80 -5.61
CA ARG A 337 17.92 -13.34 -5.41
C ARG A 337 18.27 -12.96 -3.97
N PHE A 338 17.94 -13.81 -3.01
CA PHE A 338 18.33 -13.60 -1.63
C PHE A 338 19.84 -13.73 -1.48
N GLN A 339 20.47 -14.78 -2.04
CA GLN A 339 21.93 -14.96 -2.06
C GLN A 339 22.64 -13.83 -2.81
N ARG A 340 22.09 -13.39 -3.95
CA ARG A 340 22.57 -12.19 -4.67
C ARG A 340 22.65 -10.97 -3.74
N ASN A 341 21.60 -10.70 -3.00
CA ASN A 341 21.56 -9.56 -2.07
C ASN A 341 22.54 -9.75 -0.90
N LEU A 342 22.67 -10.97 -0.36
CA LEU A 342 23.65 -11.30 0.67
C LEU A 342 25.07 -11.02 0.21
N CYS A 343 25.44 -11.41 -1.01
CA CYS A 343 26.74 -11.11 -1.59
C CYS A 343 27.01 -9.60 -1.66
N VAL A 344 26.02 -8.80 -2.12
CA VAL A 344 26.18 -7.34 -2.16
C VAL A 344 26.39 -6.75 -0.77
N VAL A 345 25.60 -7.18 0.20
CA VAL A 345 25.73 -6.67 1.59
C VAL A 345 27.08 -7.10 2.19
N LEU A 346 27.49 -8.36 2.03
CA LEU A 346 28.81 -8.83 2.48
C LEU A 346 29.93 -8.05 1.80
N GLY A 347 29.83 -7.77 0.50
CA GLY A 347 30.79 -6.92 -0.20
C GLY A 347 30.92 -5.51 0.41
N ASN A 348 29.85 -4.97 0.98
CA ASN A 348 29.84 -3.65 1.61
C ASN A 348 30.32 -3.67 3.09
N VAL A 349 29.86 -4.63 3.89
CA VAL A 349 30.07 -4.62 5.35
C VAL A 349 30.85 -5.81 5.89
N GLY A 350 31.17 -6.80 5.04
CA GLY A 350 31.94 -7.99 5.41
C GLY A 350 33.42 -7.69 5.61
N THR A 351 34.11 -8.66 6.14
CA THR A 351 35.53 -8.63 6.48
C THR A 351 36.26 -9.80 5.80
N VAL A 352 37.61 -9.87 5.94
CA VAL A 352 38.40 -11.00 5.44
C VAL A 352 37.94 -12.35 5.99
N ALA A 353 37.36 -12.40 7.18
CA ALA A 353 36.80 -13.61 7.76
C ALA A 353 35.61 -14.19 6.96
N ASP A 354 34.95 -13.39 6.14
CA ASP A 354 33.80 -13.80 5.34
C ASP A 354 34.19 -14.31 3.95
N LEU A 355 35.48 -14.13 3.54
CA LEU A 355 35.97 -14.51 2.22
C LEU A 355 35.77 -15.99 1.89
N PRO A 356 36.04 -16.96 2.79
CA PRO A 356 35.87 -18.38 2.46
C PRO A 356 34.45 -18.75 2.03
N ALA A 357 33.45 -18.13 2.65
CA ALA A 357 32.04 -18.35 2.29
C ALA A 357 31.69 -17.75 0.91
N LEU A 358 32.22 -16.57 0.61
CA LEU A 358 32.05 -15.93 -0.69
C LEU A 358 32.80 -16.65 -1.81
N GLU A 359 34.02 -17.19 -1.55
CA GLU A 359 34.80 -17.98 -2.50
C GLU A 359 34.09 -19.27 -2.88
N LEU A 360 33.44 -19.94 -1.92
CA LEU A 360 32.60 -21.11 -2.19
C LEU A 360 31.44 -20.75 -3.14
N VAL A 361 30.74 -19.65 -2.88
CA VAL A 361 29.60 -19.21 -3.69
C VAL A 361 30.01 -18.70 -5.06
N SER A 362 31.21 -18.07 -5.17
CA SER A 362 31.74 -17.59 -6.45
C SER A 362 32.11 -18.72 -7.42
N SER A 363 32.32 -19.92 -6.90
CA SER A 363 32.58 -21.14 -7.67
C SER A 363 31.32 -21.95 -7.96
N GLY A 364 30.13 -21.46 -7.54
CA GLY A 364 28.84 -22.12 -7.72
C GLY A 364 28.32 -22.05 -9.15
N GLU A 365 27.27 -22.83 -9.46
CA GLU A 365 26.71 -22.96 -10.80
C GLU A 365 25.86 -21.75 -11.22
N ASP A 366 25.32 -20.96 -10.28
CA ASP A 366 24.50 -19.79 -10.61
C ASP A 366 25.38 -18.59 -10.95
N GLU A 367 25.52 -18.30 -12.24
CA GLU A 367 26.37 -17.22 -12.77
C GLU A 367 26.07 -15.86 -12.16
N MET A 368 24.78 -15.53 -11.88
CA MET A 368 24.40 -14.26 -11.30
C MET A 368 24.89 -14.16 -9.85
N VAL A 369 24.73 -15.22 -9.06
CA VAL A 369 25.16 -15.23 -7.66
C VAL A 369 26.68 -15.26 -7.58
N ALA A 370 27.33 -16.07 -8.41
CA ALA A 370 28.79 -16.17 -8.52
C ALA A 370 29.44 -14.81 -8.89
N GLU A 371 28.88 -14.08 -9.83
CA GLU A 371 29.34 -12.74 -10.23
C GLU A 371 29.25 -11.73 -9.06
N HIS A 372 28.15 -11.76 -8.29
CA HIS A 372 28.00 -10.90 -7.11
C HIS A 372 28.94 -11.29 -5.97
N ALA A 373 29.21 -12.58 -5.79
CA ALA A 373 30.20 -13.07 -4.82
C ALA A 373 31.60 -12.62 -5.21
N SER A 374 32.00 -12.75 -6.49
CA SER A 374 33.29 -12.27 -7.01
C SER A 374 33.45 -10.77 -6.78
N TRP A 375 32.43 -9.95 -7.07
CA TRP A 375 32.45 -8.53 -6.77
C TRP A 375 32.63 -8.25 -5.28
N ALA A 376 31.95 -9.03 -4.40
CA ALA A 376 32.09 -8.89 -2.95
C ALA A 376 33.53 -9.21 -2.46
N ILE A 377 34.11 -10.24 -2.99
CA ILE A 377 35.53 -10.65 -2.70
C ILE A 377 36.49 -9.52 -3.08
N GLU A 378 36.38 -8.98 -4.29
CA GLU A 378 37.18 -7.84 -4.74
C GLU A 378 37.02 -6.62 -3.82
N LYS A 379 35.81 -6.31 -3.43
CA LYS A 379 35.51 -5.19 -2.52
C LYS A 379 36.11 -5.37 -1.12
N ILE A 380 36.07 -6.57 -0.56
CA ILE A 380 36.67 -6.85 0.74
C ILE A 380 38.21 -6.78 0.63
N LYS A 381 38.83 -7.45 -0.36
CA LYS A 381 40.27 -7.43 -0.58
C LYS A 381 40.83 -6.05 -0.90
N GLY A 382 40.03 -5.15 -1.47
CA GLY A 382 40.43 -3.78 -1.79
C GLY A 382 40.29 -2.77 -0.63
N ARG A 383 39.77 -3.21 0.53
CA ARG A 383 39.67 -2.37 1.74
C ARG A 383 40.82 -2.57 2.73
N ASP A 384 41.52 -3.69 2.62
CA ASP A 384 42.71 -4.03 3.38
C ASP A 384 43.98 -3.61 2.63
#